data_43b7a0c73ce3abeacce8c469e9b83ddf
#
_entry.id   43b7a0c73ce3abeacce8c469e9b83ddf
#
_cell.length_a   1.000
_cell.length_b   1.000
_cell.length_c   1.000
_cell.angle_alpha   90.00
_cell.angle_beta   90.00
_cell.angle_gamma   90.00
#
_symmetry.space_group_name_H-M   'P 1'
#
loop_
_entity.id
_entity.type
_entity.pdbx_description
1 polymer ?
#
loop_
_entity_poly.entity_id
_entity_poly.type
_entity_poly.pdbx_seq_one_letter_code
_entity_poly.pdbx_strand_id
1 'polypeptide(L)'
;MAMFKEAADIKTSDQLHLPVPDAKFETVVVKPSEIQQDMVQALSERAAEVHSGSVDPSVDNMLKITSDGRKIGLDQRLMNFALPDDPNSKLNACVNNVLRIWNDTKEQKLTQLIFCDMS
;
A
#
# COMPACT_ATOMS: atom_id res chain seq x y z
N MET A 1 16.75 15.81 -18.97
CA MET A 1 16.89 16.64 -17.73
C MET A 1 17.72 17.91 -17.91
N ALA A 2 18.66 17.99 -18.84
CA ALA A 2 19.48 19.20 -19.03
C ALA A 2 18.66 20.45 -19.48
N MET A 3 17.73 20.29 -20.42
CA MET A 3 16.87 21.39 -20.94
C MET A 3 15.97 22.03 -19.89
N PHE A 4 15.56 21.26 -18.87
CA PHE A 4 14.73 21.80 -17.78
C PHE A 4 15.47 22.76 -16.86
N LYS A 5 16.78 22.53 -16.68
CA LYS A 5 17.65 23.41 -15.86
C LYS A 5 17.93 24.77 -16.50
N GLU A 6 17.81 24.87 -17.82
CA GLU A 6 18.02 26.13 -18.54
C GLU A 6 16.76 27.03 -18.54
N ALA A 7 15.57 26.43 -18.35
CA ALA A 7 14.28 27.12 -18.43
C ALA A 7 13.58 27.32 -17.08
N ALA A 8 14.08 26.71 -15.99
CA ALA A 8 13.47 26.76 -14.67
C ALA A 8 14.50 26.98 -13.56
N ASP A 9 14.19 27.84 -12.61
CA ASP A 9 14.96 27.97 -11.36
C ASP A 9 14.63 26.79 -10.44
N ILE A 10 15.52 25.77 -10.48
CA ILE A 10 15.35 24.55 -9.70
C ILE A 10 16.23 24.65 -8.46
N LYS A 11 15.59 24.67 -7.30
CA LYS A 11 16.26 24.60 -5.99
C LYS A 11 15.93 23.28 -5.31
N THR A 12 16.96 22.60 -4.83
CA THR A 12 16.80 21.40 -4.00
C THR A 12 16.50 21.79 -2.55
N SER A 13 15.94 20.88 -1.76
CA SER A 13 15.66 21.11 -0.32
C SER A 13 16.89 21.57 0.44
N ASP A 14 18.07 21.03 0.11
CA ASP A 14 19.35 21.39 0.73
C ASP A 14 19.75 22.86 0.46
N GLN A 15 19.36 23.40 -0.70
CA GLN A 15 19.63 24.80 -1.10
C GLN A 15 18.65 25.80 -0.45
N LEU A 16 17.46 25.30 -0.07
CA LEU A 16 16.41 26.14 0.50
C LEU A 16 16.54 26.32 2.01
N HIS A 17 17.36 25.52 2.69
CA HIS A 17 17.52 25.52 4.15
C HIS A 17 16.20 25.60 4.92
N LEU A 18 15.17 24.86 4.40
CA LEU A 18 13.86 24.84 5.02
C LEU A 18 13.94 24.15 6.39
N PRO A 19 13.21 24.66 7.39
CA PRO A 19 13.08 23.95 8.65
C PRO A 19 12.26 22.67 8.42
N VAL A 20 12.95 21.57 8.23
CA VAL A 20 12.33 20.24 8.07
C VAL A 20 12.36 19.54 9.43
N PRO A 21 11.23 19.01 9.90
CA PRO A 21 11.20 18.24 11.15
C PRO A 21 12.02 16.96 11.03
N ASP A 22 12.62 16.54 12.14
CA ASP A 22 13.27 15.22 12.21
C ASP A 22 12.23 14.11 12.03
N ALA A 23 12.48 13.21 11.08
CA ALA A 23 11.59 12.10 10.80
C ALA A 23 12.08 10.81 11.46
N LYS A 24 11.21 10.17 12.22
CA LYS A 24 11.44 8.82 12.73
C LYS A 24 10.65 7.83 11.89
N PHE A 25 11.37 6.90 11.23
CA PHE A 25 10.76 5.87 10.39
C PHE A 25 10.57 4.59 11.19
N GLU A 26 9.34 4.10 11.23
CA GLU A 26 9.00 2.81 11.84
C GLU A 26 8.30 1.94 10.82
N THR A 27 8.77 0.71 10.62
CA THR A 27 8.15 -0.26 9.73
C THR A 27 7.37 -1.28 10.55
N VAL A 28 6.05 -1.32 10.36
CA VAL A 28 5.18 -2.32 10.96
C VAL A 28 4.97 -3.45 9.96
N VAL A 29 5.42 -4.64 10.31
CA VAL A 29 5.28 -5.85 9.47
C VAL A 29 4.25 -6.77 10.09
N VAL A 30 3.29 -7.21 9.28
CA VAL A 30 2.27 -8.20 9.65
C VAL A 30 2.42 -9.46 8.81
N LYS A 31 2.03 -10.61 9.38
CA LYS A 31 2.01 -11.87 8.64
C LYS A 31 0.70 -11.98 7.86
N PRO A 32 0.72 -12.49 6.63
CA PRO A 32 -0.52 -12.75 5.88
C PRO A 32 -1.34 -13.87 6.54
N SER A 33 -2.66 -13.77 6.46
CA SER A 33 -3.57 -14.85 6.85
C SER A 33 -3.39 -16.07 5.94
N GLU A 34 -3.86 -17.24 6.35
CA GLU A 34 -3.88 -18.45 5.50
C GLU A 34 -4.68 -18.19 4.22
N ILE A 35 -5.82 -17.52 4.33
CA ILE A 35 -6.65 -17.12 3.19
C ILE A 35 -5.88 -16.23 2.21
N GLN A 36 -5.13 -15.26 2.70
CA GLN A 36 -4.30 -14.41 1.83
C GLN A 36 -3.19 -15.21 1.15
N GLN A 37 -2.59 -16.18 1.83
CA GLN A 37 -1.56 -17.06 1.24
C GLN A 37 -2.14 -17.89 0.10
N ASP A 38 -3.32 -18.49 0.29
CA ASP A 38 -4.03 -19.25 -0.75
C ASP A 38 -4.39 -18.36 -1.94
N MET A 39 -4.87 -17.15 -1.69
CA MET A 39 -5.14 -16.16 -2.75
C MET A 39 -3.90 -15.78 -3.54
N VAL A 40 -2.76 -15.60 -2.89
CA VAL A 40 -1.48 -15.29 -3.56
C VAL A 40 -1.03 -16.47 -4.40
N GLN A 41 -1.22 -17.71 -3.93
CA GLN A 41 -0.92 -18.91 -4.70
C GLN A 41 -1.78 -18.96 -5.98
N ALA A 42 -3.10 -18.79 -5.85
CA ALA A 42 -4.01 -18.73 -7.00
C ALA A 42 -3.66 -17.60 -7.98
N LEU A 43 -3.22 -16.45 -7.46
CA LEU A 43 -2.78 -15.33 -8.28
C LEU A 43 -1.52 -15.68 -9.08
N SER A 44 -0.58 -16.42 -8.47
CA SER A 44 0.63 -16.91 -9.15
C SER A 44 0.32 -17.88 -10.29
N GLU A 45 -0.65 -18.77 -10.09
CA GLU A 45 -1.12 -19.71 -11.12
C GLU A 45 -1.75 -18.95 -12.29
N ARG A 46 -2.65 -18.00 -12.03
CA ARG A 46 -3.22 -17.10 -13.05
C ARG A 46 -2.14 -16.34 -13.83
N ALA A 47 -1.11 -15.85 -13.13
CA ALA A 47 0.00 -15.14 -13.77
C ALA A 47 0.77 -16.05 -14.75
N ALA A 48 0.97 -17.31 -14.38
CA ALA A 48 1.62 -18.30 -15.25
C ALA A 48 0.76 -18.59 -16.50
N GLU A 49 -0.56 -18.73 -16.35
CA GLU A 49 -1.48 -18.95 -17.46
C GLU A 49 -1.50 -17.76 -18.43
N VAL A 50 -1.56 -16.53 -17.91
CA VAL A 50 -1.50 -15.32 -18.75
C VAL A 50 -0.14 -15.22 -19.46
N HIS A 51 0.95 -15.56 -18.78
CA HIS A 51 2.28 -15.52 -19.36
C HIS A 51 2.47 -16.56 -20.47
N SER A 52 1.85 -17.73 -20.34
CA SER A 52 1.87 -18.78 -21.38
C SER A 52 1.04 -18.45 -22.62
N GLY A 53 0.21 -17.40 -22.57
CA GLY A 53 -0.69 -17.01 -23.64
C GLY A 53 -1.93 -17.90 -23.79
N SER A 54 -2.23 -18.72 -22.78
CA SER A 54 -3.39 -19.63 -22.78
C SER A 54 -4.71 -18.95 -22.45
N VAL A 55 -4.67 -17.70 -21.98
CA VAL A 55 -5.86 -16.93 -21.60
C VAL A 55 -6.02 -15.69 -22.49
N ASP A 56 -7.25 -15.42 -22.94
CA ASP A 56 -7.55 -14.23 -23.70
C ASP A 56 -7.31 -12.98 -22.83
N PRO A 57 -6.55 -11.97 -23.31
CA PRO A 57 -6.26 -10.74 -22.55
C PRO A 57 -7.48 -9.95 -22.11
N SER A 58 -8.65 -10.16 -22.77
CA SER A 58 -9.90 -9.53 -22.35
C SER A 58 -10.51 -10.21 -21.13
N VAL A 59 -10.22 -11.48 -20.90
CA VAL A 59 -10.70 -12.26 -19.75
C VAL A 59 -9.80 -12.02 -18.56
N ASP A 60 -8.48 -12.24 -18.72
CA ASP A 60 -7.48 -11.98 -17.66
C ASP A 60 -6.18 -11.47 -18.26
N ASN A 61 -5.47 -10.63 -17.49
CA ASN A 61 -4.22 -10.03 -17.93
C ASN A 61 -3.39 -9.56 -16.73
N MET A 62 -2.10 -9.27 -16.97
CA MET A 62 -1.17 -8.85 -15.91
C MET A 62 -1.62 -7.59 -15.15
N LEU A 63 -2.38 -6.70 -15.77
CA LEU A 63 -2.89 -5.50 -15.09
C LEU A 63 -3.96 -5.85 -14.05
N LYS A 64 -4.90 -6.75 -14.40
CA LYS A 64 -5.89 -7.29 -13.45
C LYS A 64 -5.21 -8.03 -12.31
N ILE A 65 -4.25 -8.90 -12.61
CA ILE A 65 -3.50 -9.68 -11.63
C ILE A 65 -2.75 -8.75 -10.67
N THR A 66 -2.09 -7.71 -11.17
CA THR A 66 -1.42 -6.72 -10.33
C THR A 66 -2.40 -5.96 -9.44
N SER A 67 -3.55 -5.57 -9.98
CA SER A 67 -4.60 -4.90 -9.21
C SER A 67 -5.15 -5.80 -8.10
N ASP A 68 -5.43 -7.07 -8.41
CA ASP A 68 -5.90 -8.06 -7.43
C ASP A 68 -4.85 -8.33 -6.35
N GLY A 69 -3.57 -8.42 -6.74
CA GLY A 69 -2.46 -8.57 -5.80
C GLY A 69 -2.36 -7.41 -4.81
N ARG A 70 -2.59 -6.17 -5.26
CA ARG A 70 -2.63 -4.99 -4.37
C ARG A 70 -3.80 -5.06 -3.39
N LYS A 71 -4.98 -5.51 -3.84
CA LYS A 71 -6.16 -5.71 -2.98
C LYS A 71 -5.90 -6.77 -1.92
N ILE A 72 -5.39 -7.95 -2.34
CA ILE A 72 -5.05 -9.05 -1.43
C ILE A 72 -4.01 -8.59 -0.40
N GLY A 73 -2.99 -7.85 -0.82
CA GLY A 73 -1.95 -7.34 0.05
C GLY A 73 -2.41 -6.29 1.06
N LEU A 74 -3.56 -5.65 0.83
CA LEU A 74 -4.16 -4.70 1.75
C LEU A 74 -5.15 -5.38 2.70
N ASP A 75 -6.19 -6.01 2.14
CA ASP A 75 -7.22 -6.71 2.90
C ASP A 75 -7.93 -7.75 2.02
N GLN A 76 -8.04 -8.99 2.52
CA GLN A 76 -8.69 -10.10 1.80
C GLN A 76 -10.16 -9.82 1.43
N ARG A 77 -10.84 -8.99 2.21
CA ARG A 77 -12.25 -8.59 1.98
C ARG A 77 -12.43 -7.71 0.74
N LEU A 78 -11.37 -7.10 0.23
CA LEU A 78 -11.42 -6.37 -1.05
C LEU A 78 -11.58 -7.29 -2.27
N MET A 79 -11.27 -8.58 -2.10
CA MET A 79 -11.54 -9.61 -3.11
C MET A 79 -12.92 -10.25 -2.92
N ASN A 80 -13.32 -10.47 -1.67
CA ASN A 80 -14.61 -11.05 -1.35
C ASN A 80 -15.10 -10.56 0.01
N PHE A 81 -16.13 -9.75 0.03
CA PHE A 81 -16.72 -9.15 1.23
C PHE A 81 -17.30 -10.16 2.24
N ALA A 82 -17.53 -11.40 1.81
CA ALA A 82 -18.01 -12.47 2.70
C ALA A 82 -16.88 -13.09 3.56
N LEU A 83 -15.62 -12.76 3.29
CA LEU A 83 -14.49 -13.27 4.07
C LEU A 83 -14.45 -12.61 5.46
N PRO A 84 -13.98 -13.36 6.47
CA PRO A 84 -13.85 -12.83 7.82
C PRO A 84 -12.81 -11.72 7.89
N ASP A 85 -12.95 -10.84 8.88
CA ASP A 85 -11.90 -9.90 9.24
C ASP A 85 -10.72 -10.65 9.84
N ASP A 86 -9.50 -10.27 9.43
CA ASP A 86 -8.28 -10.74 10.07
C ASP A 86 -7.80 -9.68 11.06
N PRO A 87 -7.88 -9.94 12.39
CA PRO A 87 -7.43 -8.99 13.40
C PRO A 87 -5.95 -8.57 13.27
N ASN A 88 -5.14 -9.43 12.64
CA ASN A 88 -3.72 -9.17 12.40
C ASN A 88 -3.45 -8.57 11.00
N SER A 89 -4.48 -8.17 10.27
CA SER A 89 -4.32 -7.57 8.95
C SER A 89 -3.53 -6.27 9.00
N LYS A 90 -2.93 -5.92 7.88
CA LYS A 90 -2.24 -4.63 7.71
C LYS A 90 -3.17 -3.45 8.01
N LEU A 91 -4.44 -3.56 7.63
CA LEU A 91 -5.43 -2.53 7.88
C LEU A 91 -5.68 -2.37 9.39
N ASN A 92 -5.91 -3.47 10.11
CA ASN A 92 -6.13 -3.43 11.56
C ASN A 92 -4.88 -2.96 12.32
N ALA A 93 -3.69 -3.35 11.89
CA ALA A 93 -2.44 -2.83 12.45
C ALA A 93 -2.32 -1.31 12.26
N CYS A 94 -2.69 -0.79 11.09
CA CYS A 94 -2.73 0.65 10.82
C CYS A 94 -3.73 1.36 11.73
N VAL A 95 -4.97 0.86 11.84
CA VAL A 95 -6.01 1.44 12.69
C VAL A 95 -5.58 1.47 14.15
N ASN A 96 -5.03 0.38 14.65
CA ASN A 96 -4.54 0.30 16.03
C ASN A 96 -3.41 1.31 16.30
N ASN A 97 -2.50 1.47 15.34
CA ASN A 97 -1.41 2.45 15.45
C ASN A 97 -1.94 3.89 15.45
N VAL A 98 -2.87 4.20 14.54
CA VAL A 98 -3.53 5.51 14.47
C VAL A 98 -4.26 5.82 15.79
N LEU A 99 -5.00 4.86 16.32
CA LEU A 99 -5.73 5.02 17.59
C LEU A 99 -4.77 5.24 18.77
N ARG A 100 -3.67 4.49 18.82
CA ARG A 100 -2.62 4.67 19.83
C ARG A 100 -2.05 6.07 19.78
N ILE A 101 -1.60 6.53 18.62
CA ILE A 101 -1.02 7.86 18.43
C ILE A 101 -2.05 8.95 18.79
N TRP A 102 -3.31 8.77 18.39
CA TRP A 102 -4.37 9.71 18.73
C TRP A 102 -4.56 9.82 20.26
N ASN A 103 -4.61 8.70 20.97
CA ASN A 103 -4.73 8.69 22.42
C ASN A 103 -3.55 9.38 23.11
N ASP A 104 -2.33 9.15 22.60
CA ASP A 104 -1.09 9.70 23.19
C ASP A 104 -0.97 11.21 22.93
N THR A 105 -1.59 11.72 21.86
CA THR A 105 -1.36 13.10 21.39
C THR A 105 -2.62 13.99 21.40
N LYS A 106 -3.78 13.48 21.79
CA LYS A 106 -5.07 14.21 21.77
C LYS A 106 -5.05 15.52 22.55
N GLU A 107 -4.36 15.55 23.68
CA GLU A 107 -4.23 16.77 24.50
C GLU A 107 -3.44 17.86 23.78
N GLN A 108 -2.50 17.46 22.94
CA GLN A 108 -1.67 18.36 22.14
C GLN A 108 -2.35 18.74 20.81
N LYS A 109 -3.49 18.11 20.48
CA LYS A 109 -4.25 18.32 19.23
C LYS A 109 -3.40 18.12 17.97
N LEU A 110 -2.52 17.11 17.99
CA LEU A 110 -1.69 16.78 16.84
C LEU A 110 -2.51 16.09 15.75
N THR A 111 -2.06 16.23 14.51
CA THR A 111 -2.71 15.67 13.33
C THR A 111 -1.98 14.44 12.82
N GLN A 112 -2.70 13.56 12.14
CA GLN A 112 -2.17 12.39 11.47
C GLN A 112 -2.58 12.41 10.00
N LEU A 113 -1.69 11.96 9.12
CA LEU A 113 -1.97 11.78 7.70
C LEU A 113 -1.82 10.29 7.37
N ILE A 114 -2.81 9.75 6.67
CA ILE A 114 -2.81 8.37 6.20
C ILE A 114 -2.82 8.38 4.68
N PHE A 115 -1.84 7.73 4.07
CA PHE A 115 -1.76 7.56 2.63
C PHE A 115 -2.10 6.11 2.27
N CYS A 116 -3.02 5.92 1.33
CA CYS A 116 -3.46 4.62 0.86
C CYS A 116 -3.57 4.62 -0.67
N ASP A 117 -2.85 3.72 -1.32
CA ASP A 117 -2.83 3.57 -2.78
C ASP A 117 -4.13 3.05 -3.38
N MET A 118 -5.01 2.50 -2.56
CA MET A 118 -6.24 1.81 -2.98
C MET A 118 -7.50 2.62 -2.71
N SER A 119 -7.34 3.90 -2.43
CA SER A 119 -8.47 4.83 -2.23
C SER A 119 -9.17 5.15 -3.55
#